data_ea508b54b883aeefa1fdf8f923ee1e9d
#
_entry.id   ea508b54b883aeefa1fdf8f923ee1e9d
#
_cell.length_a   1.000
_cell.length_b   1.000
_cell.length_c   1.000
_cell.angle_alpha   90.00
_cell.angle_beta   90.00
_cell.angle_gamma   90.00
#
_symmetry.space_group_name_H-M   'P 1'
#
loop_
_entity.id
_entity.type
_entity.pdbx_description
1 polymer ?
#
loop_
_entity_poly.entity_id
_entity_poly.type
_entity_poly.pdbx_seq_one_letter_code
_entity_poly.pdbx_strand_id
1 'polypeptide(L)'
;MSTAFYSQIDGQTKRTNQEIKAYLRIYCSNHSETWTEHLPLMEFSHNNRIHSVTKQTPFSLLLGYQPRAIPHVIEDTNIPSLSERLKQLNQQRSEALAAHELAHALMAQRIQSKFKPFKEGDLVWLEAKNINLGVLL
;
A
#
# COMPACT_ATOMS: atom_id res chain seq x y z
N MET A 1 -2.95 -16.82 3.14
CA MET A 1 -3.00 -17.45 1.81
C MET A 1 -4.20 -16.90 1.06
N SER A 2 -4.02 -16.38 -0.14
CA SER A 2 -5.14 -16.00 -1.01
C SER A 2 -5.64 -17.24 -1.74
N THR A 3 -6.95 -17.43 -1.83
CA THR A 3 -7.53 -18.51 -2.65
C THR A 3 -7.64 -18.05 -4.09
N ALA A 4 -7.47 -18.95 -5.05
CA ALA A 4 -7.34 -18.66 -6.49
C ALA A 4 -8.55 -17.89 -7.10
N PHE A 5 -9.71 -17.92 -6.47
CA PHE A 5 -10.95 -17.31 -7.00
C PHE A 5 -11.47 -16.12 -6.18
N TYR A 6 -10.79 -15.75 -5.09
CA TYR A 6 -11.22 -14.66 -4.20
C TYR A 6 -10.15 -13.58 -4.08
N SER A 7 -10.12 -12.69 -5.05
CA SER A 7 -9.18 -11.53 -5.05
C SER A 7 -9.42 -10.54 -3.89
N GLN A 8 -10.52 -10.67 -3.16
CA GLN A 8 -10.84 -9.80 -2.01
C GLN A 8 -9.97 -10.07 -0.78
N ILE A 9 -9.33 -11.23 -0.70
CA ILE A 9 -8.48 -11.62 0.44
C ILE A 9 -7.18 -10.81 0.46
N ASP A 10 -6.68 -10.39 -0.70
CA ASP A 10 -5.50 -9.53 -0.80
C ASP A 10 -5.89 -8.07 -1.07
N GLY A 11 -6.37 -7.40 -0.02
CA GLY A 11 -6.78 -6.01 -0.11
C GLY A 11 -5.62 -5.04 -0.41
N GLN A 12 -4.39 -5.37 -0.03
CA GLN A 12 -3.22 -4.53 -0.30
C GLN A 12 -2.89 -4.52 -1.79
N THR A 13 -2.73 -5.67 -2.39
CA THR A 13 -2.47 -5.81 -3.84
C THR A 13 -3.59 -5.17 -4.66
N LYS A 14 -4.84 -5.33 -4.26
CA LYS A 14 -5.97 -4.70 -4.94
C LYS A 14 -5.89 -3.18 -4.91
N ARG A 15 -5.53 -2.60 -3.76
CA ARG A 15 -5.37 -1.15 -3.62
C ARG A 15 -4.22 -0.62 -4.46
N THR A 16 -3.06 -1.27 -4.41
CA THR A 16 -1.91 -0.92 -5.24
C THR A 16 -2.26 -0.98 -6.74
N ASN A 17 -2.94 -2.04 -7.17
CA ASN A 17 -3.40 -2.16 -8.55
C ASN A 17 -4.41 -1.07 -8.96
N GLN A 18 -5.24 -0.58 -8.03
CA GLN A 18 -6.12 0.56 -8.30
C GLN A 18 -5.34 1.85 -8.51
N GLU A 19 -4.30 2.09 -7.71
CA GLU A 19 -3.42 3.26 -7.88
C GLU A 19 -2.65 3.20 -9.20
N ILE A 20 -2.07 2.04 -9.55
CA ILE A 20 -1.39 1.82 -10.84
C ILE A 20 -2.34 2.12 -12.00
N LYS A 21 -3.55 1.54 -11.97
CA LYS A 21 -4.54 1.75 -13.03
C LYS A 21 -4.98 3.21 -13.14
N ALA A 22 -5.13 3.90 -12.02
CA ALA A 22 -5.50 5.31 -12.01
C ALA A 22 -4.40 6.18 -12.64
N TYR A 23 -3.13 5.91 -12.29
CA TYR A 23 -1.98 6.59 -12.85
C TYR A 23 -1.87 6.35 -14.37
N LEU A 24 -1.87 5.09 -14.79
CA LEU A 24 -1.77 4.74 -16.21
C LEU A 24 -2.92 5.31 -17.03
N ARG A 25 -4.13 5.37 -16.48
CA ARG A 25 -5.29 5.97 -17.17
C ARG A 25 -5.08 7.45 -17.45
N ILE A 26 -4.38 8.17 -16.58
CA ILE A 26 -4.08 9.60 -16.77
C ILE A 26 -2.98 9.78 -17.82
N TYR A 27 -1.88 9.03 -17.69
CA TYR A 27 -0.69 9.26 -18.51
C TYR A 27 -0.69 8.52 -19.85
N CYS A 28 -1.40 7.40 -19.96
CA CYS A 28 -1.47 6.57 -21.18
C CYS A 28 -2.84 6.67 -21.88
N SER A 29 -3.66 7.68 -21.57
CA SER A 29 -5.02 7.80 -22.14
C SER A 29 -5.02 7.86 -23.68
N ASN A 30 -4.03 8.50 -24.26
CA ASN A 30 -3.92 8.68 -25.72
C ASN A 30 -2.99 7.65 -26.40
N HIS A 31 -2.14 6.96 -25.63
CA HIS A 31 -1.11 6.03 -26.12
C HIS A 31 -1.03 4.83 -25.16
N SER A 32 -1.97 3.92 -25.29
CA SER A 32 -2.07 2.78 -24.35
C SER A 32 -0.88 1.80 -24.45
N GLU A 33 -0.16 1.77 -25.56
CA GLU A 33 1.02 0.94 -25.80
C GLU A 33 2.27 1.41 -25.03
N THR A 34 2.32 2.66 -24.56
CA THR A 34 3.49 3.24 -23.87
C THR A 34 3.46 3.03 -22.34
N TRP A 35 2.52 2.25 -21.83
CA TRP A 35 2.34 2.07 -20.38
C TRP A 35 3.60 1.57 -19.65
N THR A 36 4.43 0.76 -20.29
CA THR A 36 5.68 0.23 -19.72
C THR A 36 6.71 1.33 -19.44
N GLU A 37 6.73 2.38 -20.27
CA GLU A 37 7.64 3.51 -20.12
C GLU A 37 7.28 4.40 -18.94
N HIS A 38 6.00 4.39 -18.55
CA HIS A 38 5.48 5.17 -17.42
C HIS A 38 5.59 4.45 -16.06
N LEU A 39 5.86 3.14 -16.04
CA LEU A 39 5.93 2.38 -14.78
C LEU A 39 7.04 2.88 -13.83
N PRO A 40 8.28 3.16 -14.28
CA PRO A 40 9.33 3.65 -13.39
C PRO A 40 8.97 4.99 -12.74
N LEU A 41 8.34 5.89 -13.49
CA LEU A 41 7.89 7.18 -12.97
C LEU A 41 6.73 7.03 -12.00
N MET A 42 5.82 6.11 -12.26
CA MET A 42 4.74 5.76 -11.35
C MET A 42 5.27 5.18 -10.04
N GLU A 43 6.24 4.24 -10.10
CA GLU A 43 6.89 3.68 -8.92
C GLU A 43 7.59 4.75 -8.10
N PHE A 44 8.35 5.64 -8.76
CA PHE A 44 8.98 6.79 -8.11
C PHE A 44 7.94 7.67 -7.41
N SER A 45 6.86 8.02 -8.09
CA SER A 45 5.78 8.86 -7.56
C SER A 45 5.09 8.22 -6.36
N HIS A 46 4.83 6.90 -6.41
CA HIS A 46 4.25 6.14 -5.30
C HIS A 46 5.17 6.16 -4.07
N ASN A 47 6.47 5.86 -4.28
CA ASN A 47 7.45 5.80 -3.20
C ASN A 47 7.83 7.19 -2.64
N ASN A 48 7.54 8.26 -3.37
CA ASN A 48 7.78 9.64 -2.96
C ASN A 48 6.56 10.31 -2.32
N ARG A 49 5.42 9.61 -2.27
CA ARG A 49 4.18 10.12 -1.71
C ARG A 49 4.13 9.88 -0.20
N ILE A 50 3.65 10.88 0.54
CA ILE A 50 3.43 10.77 1.99
C ILE A 50 2.30 9.76 2.27
N HIS A 51 2.61 8.74 3.04
CA HIS A 51 1.62 7.76 3.48
C HIS A 51 0.73 8.32 4.59
N SER A 52 -0.58 8.10 4.49
CA SER A 52 -1.58 8.72 5.37
C SER A 52 -1.42 8.37 6.85
N VAL A 53 -0.96 7.18 7.17
CA VAL A 53 -0.79 6.67 8.54
C VAL A 53 0.57 7.09 9.10
N THR A 54 1.66 6.77 8.40
CA THR A 54 3.02 6.98 8.90
C THR A 54 3.47 8.44 8.78
N LYS A 55 2.77 9.26 7.98
CA LYS A 55 3.14 10.65 7.66
C LYS A 55 4.54 10.81 7.05
N GLN A 56 5.11 9.71 6.60
CA GLN A 56 6.42 9.62 5.96
C GLN A 56 6.27 9.04 4.56
N THR A 57 7.26 9.29 3.69
CA THR A 57 7.33 8.64 2.38
C THR A 57 8.07 7.31 2.50
N PRO A 58 7.76 6.29 1.68
CA PRO A 58 8.55 5.06 1.63
C PRO A 58 10.05 5.33 1.41
N PHE A 59 10.40 6.29 0.54
CA PHE A 59 11.79 6.67 0.33
C PHE A 59 12.46 7.26 1.57
N SER A 60 11.79 8.14 2.32
CA SER A 60 12.38 8.71 3.53
C SER A 60 12.64 7.64 4.61
N LEU A 61 11.76 6.65 4.73
CA LEU A 61 11.93 5.54 5.68
C LEU A 61 13.02 4.55 5.25
N LEU A 62 13.24 4.38 3.94
CA LEU A 62 14.24 3.48 3.41
C LEU A 62 15.62 4.13 3.34
N LEU A 63 15.69 5.32 2.73
CA LEU A 63 16.94 5.99 2.37
C LEU A 63 17.38 7.04 3.40
N GLY A 64 16.47 7.50 4.26
CA GLY A 64 16.71 8.61 5.19
C GLY A 64 16.65 10.00 4.54
N TYR A 65 16.23 10.07 3.29
CA TYR A 65 15.98 11.32 2.56
C TYR A 65 14.92 11.11 1.49
N GLN A 66 14.37 12.20 0.98
CA GLN A 66 13.41 12.18 -0.11
C GLN A 66 14.12 12.47 -1.44
N PRO A 67 14.19 11.51 -2.37
CA PRO A 67 14.79 11.72 -3.68
C PRO A 67 14.01 12.77 -4.48
N ARG A 68 14.72 13.55 -5.28
CA ARG A 68 14.13 14.52 -6.20
C ARG A 68 14.02 13.92 -7.59
N ALA A 69 12.88 14.11 -8.25
CA ALA A 69 12.68 13.68 -9.63
C ALA A 69 13.49 14.51 -10.63
N ILE A 70 13.75 15.78 -10.30
CA ILE A 70 14.47 16.73 -11.14
C ILE A 70 15.75 17.12 -10.42
N PRO A 71 16.93 17.05 -11.10
CA PRO A 71 18.17 17.54 -10.54
C PRO A 71 18.05 19.04 -10.19
N HIS A 72 18.43 19.40 -8.99
CA HIS A 72 18.49 20.78 -8.56
C HIS A 72 19.95 21.24 -8.53
N VAL A 73 20.21 22.48 -8.91
CA VAL A 73 21.52 23.10 -8.67
C VAL A 73 21.73 23.10 -7.15
N ILE A 74 22.85 22.51 -6.72
CA ILE A 74 23.19 22.38 -5.31
C ILE A 74 23.59 23.76 -4.83
N GLU A 75 22.72 24.42 -4.08
CA GLU A 75 23.11 25.51 -3.19
C GLU A 75 23.73 24.88 -1.94
N ASP A 76 24.76 25.53 -1.39
CA ASP A 76 25.49 25.06 -0.20
C ASP A 76 24.50 24.66 0.92
N THR A 77 24.30 23.38 1.07
CA THR A 77 23.43 22.83 2.10
C THR A 77 24.29 22.29 3.23
N ASN A 78 23.98 22.71 4.44
CA ASN A 78 24.57 22.14 5.64
C ASN A 78 24.18 20.68 5.74
N ILE A 79 25.07 19.77 5.32
CA ILE A 79 24.83 18.32 5.28
C ILE A 79 25.03 17.79 6.70
N PRO A 80 23.99 17.23 7.37
CA PRO A 80 24.13 16.63 8.69
C PRO A 80 25.17 15.51 8.70
N SER A 81 25.84 15.31 9.83
CA SER A 81 26.76 14.21 10.00
C SER A 81 26.07 12.85 9.80
N LEU A 82 26.83 11.82 9.40
CA LEU A 82 26.30 10.49 9.20
C LEU A 82 25.58 9.95 10.46
N SER A 83 26.16 10.21 11.63
CA SER A 83 25.60 9.79 12.92
C SER A 83 24.25 10.44 13.22
N GLU A 84 24.11 11.73 12.92
CA GLU A 84 22.83 12.45 13.08
C GLU A 84 21.79 11.93 12.10
N ARG A 85 22.17 11.68 10.85
CA ARG A 85 21.25 11.09 9.85
C ARG A 85 20.75 9.70 10.26
N LEU A 86 21.62 8.83 10.74
CA LEU A 86 21.25 7.51 11.23
C LEU A 86 20.33 7.59 12.46
N LYS A 87 20.59 8.52 13.37
CA LYS A 87 19.72 8.74 14.52
C LYS A 87 18.34 9.20 14.10
N GLN A 88 18.27 10.19 13.21
CA GLN A 88 17.00 10.68 12.67
C GLN A 88 16.22 9.59 11.92
N LEU A 89 16.90 8.80 11.10
CA LEU A 89 16.29 7.69 10.36
C LEU A 89 15.70 6.63 11.30
N ASN A 90 16.44 6.24 12.34
CA ASN A 90 15.97 5.27 13.33
C ASN A 90 14.76 5.82 14.11
N GLN A 91 14.76 7.09 14.46
CA GLN A 91 13.63 7.75 15.10
C GLN A 91 12.40 7.74 14.18
N GLN A 92 12.54 8.18 12.92
CA GLN A 92 11.45 8.19 11.96
C GLN A 92 10.85 6.80 11.72
N ARG A 93 11.69 5.76 11.68
CA ARG A 93 11.24 4.37 11.54
C ARG A 93 10.46 3.90 12.76
N SER A 94 10.91 4.21 13.97
CA SER A 94 10.20 3.84 15.19
C SER A 94 8.84 4.55 15.30
N GLU A 95 8.77 5.83 14.96
CA GLU A 95 7.51 6.58 14.91
C GLU A 95 6.54 6.02 13.86
N ALA A 96 7.05 5.70 12.66
CA ALA A 96 6.24 5.12 11.60
C ALA A 96 5.69 3.74 11.98
N LEU A 97 6.50 2.91 12.67
CA LEU A 97 6.07 1.60 13.17
C LEU A 97 4.96 1.75 14.21
N ALA A 98 5.16 2.62 15.19
CA ALA A 98 4.15 2.89 16.22
C ALA A 98 2.82 3.40 15.62
N ALA A 99 2.89 4.31 14.65
CA ALA A 99 1.71 4.81 13.95
C ALA A 99 0.99 3.70 13.16
N HIS A 100 1.74 2.78 12.56
CA HIS A 100 1.19 1.64 11.83
C HIS A 100 0.50 0.64 12.78
N GLU A 101 1.11 0.32 13.91
CA GLU A 101 0.54 -0.55 14.94
C GLU A 101 -0.76 0.03 15.51
N LEU A 102 -0.78 1.33 15.79
CA LEU A 102 -1.99 2.02 16.25
C LEU A 102 -3.10 1.95 15.20
N ALA A 103 -2.79 2.20 13.94
CA ALA A 103 -3.77 2.11 12.86
C ALA A 103 -4.32 0.69 12.70
N HIS A 104 -3.46 -0.33 12.82
CA HIS A 104 -3.88 -1.74 12.83
C HIS A 104 -4.81 -2.08 13.99
N ALA A 105 -4.48 -1.62 15.21
CA ALA A 105 -5.31 -1.84 16.39
C ALA A 105 -6.70 -1.20 16.22
N LEU A 106 -6.76 0.04 15.71
CA LEU A 106 -8.03 0.72 15.44
C LEU A 106 -8.86 0.01 14.36
N MET A 107 -8.22 -0.51 13.31
CA MET A 107 -8.92 -1.30 12.29
C MET A 107 -9.46 -2.61 12.87
N ALA A 108 -8.68 -3.33 13.66
CA ALA A 108 -9.10 -4.56 14.32
C ALA A 108 -10.28 -4.33 15.24
N GLN A 109 -10.26 -3.26 16.03
CA GLN A 109 -11.37 -2.89 16.91
C GLN A 109 -12.67 -2.62 16.14
N ARG A 110 -12.58 -1.91 14.98
CA ARG A 110 -13.76 -1.66 14.13
C ARG A 110 -14.32 -2.93 13.51
N ILE A 111 -13.48 -3.90 13.18
CA ILE A 111 -13.90 -5.18 12.61
C ILE A 111 -14.59 -6.00 13.69
N GLN A 112 -14.01 -6.11 14.88
CA GLN A 112 -14.59 -6.85 16.01
C GLN A 112 -15.97 -6.33 16.40
N SER A 113 -16.19 -5.02 16.38
CA SER A 113 -17.49 -4.43 16.69
C SER A 113 -18.60 -4.78 15.69
N LYS A 114 -18.25 -5.16 14.45
CA LYS A 114 -19.19 -5.49 13.37
C LYS A 114 -19.26 -6.98 13.07
N PHE A 115 -18.30 -7.76 13.54
CA PHE A 115 -18.21 -9.18 13.26
C PHE A 115 -19.06 -9.97 14.23
N LYS A 116 -20.06 -10.68 13.71
CA LYS A 116 -20.78 -11.72 14.44
C LYS A 116 -20.25 -13.06 14.00
N PRO A 117 -19.57 -13.83 14.86
CA PRO A 117 -19.14 -15.16 14.50
C PRO A 117 -20.35 -16.06 14.23
N PHE A 118 -20.29 -16.83 13.17
CA PHE A 118 -21.31 -17.84 12.87
C PHE A 118 -21.21 -18.99 13.87
N LYS A 119 -22.37 -19.54 14.25
CA LYS A 119 -22.48 -20.72 15.11
C LYS A 119 -22.95 -21.91 14.29
N GLU A 120 -22.66 -23.11 14.76
CA GLU A 120 -23.25 -24.32 14.16
C GLU A 120 -24.79 -24.22 14.19
N GLY A 121 -25.40 -24.43 13.01
CA GLY A 121 -26.84 -24.29 12.81
C GLY A 121 -27.31 -22.96 12.24
N ASP A 122 -26.41 -21.95 12.09
CA ASP A 122 -26.76 -20.71 11.44
C ASP A 122 -26.98 -20.92 9.93
N LEU A 123 -28.06 -20.35 9.42
CA LEU A 123 -28.31 -20.33 7.98
C LEU A 123 -27.50 -19.22 7.32
N VAL A 124 -26.69 -19.57 6.35
CA VAL A 124 -25.83 -18.63 5.60
C VAL A 124 -26.11 -18.71 4.12
N TRP A 125 -25.97 -17.61 3.41
CA TRP A 125 -26.01 -17.59 1.96
C TRP A 125 -24.65 -18.00 1.43
N LEU A 126 -24.64 -19.02 0.57
CA LEU A 126 -23.44 -19.49 -0.12
C LEU A 126 -23.43 -18.95 -1.55
N GLU A 127 -22.39 -18.20 -1.90
CA GLU A 127 -22.17 -17.80 -3.28
C GLU A 127 -21.62 -18.98 -4.10
N ALA A 128 -22.51 -19.66 -4.83
CA ALA A 128 -22.20 -20.90 -5.55
C ALA A 128 -21.53 -20.67 -6.91
N LYS A 129 -21.23 -19.43 -7.31
CA LYS A 129 -20.74 -19.08 -8.66
C LYS A 129 -19.49 -19.86 -9.09
N ASN A 130 -18.63 -20.25 -8.14
CA ASN A 130 -17.37 -20.97 -8.41
C ASN A 130 -17.29 -22.32 -7.68
N ILE A 131 -18.39 -22.80 -7.15
CA ILE A 131 -18.47 -24.10 -6.47
C ILE A 131 -19.09 -25.09 -7.45
N ASN A 132 -18.32 -26.09 -7.83
CA ASN A 132 -18.86 -27.21 -8.61
C ASN A 132 -19.67 -28.11 -7.65
N LEU A 133 -20.93 -27.74 -7.48
CA LEU A 133 -21.87 -28.62 -6.79
C LEU A 133 -22.11 -29.80 -7.72
N GLY A 134 -21.31 -30.87 -7.59
CA GLY A 134 -21.58 -32.11 -8.25
C GLY A 134 -23.02 -32.48 -7.93
N VAL A 135 -23.89 -32.40 -8.94
CA VAL A 135 -25.29 -32.84 -8.82
C VAL A 135 -25.24 -34.33 -8.56
N LEU A 136 -25.37 -34.72 -7.31
CA LEU A 136 -25.74 -36.07 -6.96
C LEU A 136 -27.23 -36.23 -7.39
N LEU A 137 -27.41 -36.65 -8.65
CA LEU A 137 -28.64 -37.23 -9.13
C LEU A 137 -28.70 -38.71 -8.67
#